data_7009e6acea532213121e94e101a13536
#
_entry.id   7009e6acea532213121e94e101a13536
#
_cell.length_a   1.000
_cell.length_b   1.000
_cell.length_c   1.000
_cell.angle_alpha   90.00
_cell.angle_beta   90.00
_cell.angle_gamma   90.00
#
_symmetry.space_group_name_H-M   'P 1'
#
loop_
_entity.id
_entity.type
_entity.pdbx_description
1 polymer ?
#
loop_
_entity_poly.entity_id
_entity_poly.type
_entity_poly.pdbx_seq_one_letter_code
_entity_poly.pdbx_strand_id
1 'polypeptide(L)'
;MRKEIKKQLQMIMDQAVKDNQIAGMNMMVIKDGQEEAYLQCGYADKANGRMIERDTIFRLFSMTKPITAAAAMILFERGVIDLADPVSRYIPGFADQMVSVPGGLAPVWHNVTVYHLLSMTSGLTYGGNSSAAEFAVGNVMEEIHARLNTEHPMTTLEFADKIGRCPLEFQPGELRSEERRV
;
A
#
# COMPACT_ATOMS: atom_id res chain seq x y z
N MET A 1 12.00 -29.20 -3.68
CA MET A 1 13.04 -28.47 -4.49
C MET A 1 14.35 -29.26 -4.50
N ARG A 2 15.10 -29.29 -5.62
CA ARG A 2 16.40 -30.00 -5.72
C ARG A 2 17.43 -29.37 -4.79
N LYS A 3 18.27 -30.17 -4.12
CA LYS A 3 19.30 -29.69 -3.16
C LYS A 3 20.29 -28.70 -3.79
N GLU A 4 20.66 -28.93 -5.05
CA GLU A 4 21.57 -28.07 -5.80
C GLU A 4 21.00 -26.68 -6.01
N ILE A 5 19.70 -26.58 -6.36
CA ILE A 5 19.00 -25.30 -6.54
C ILE A 5 18.92 -24.54 -5.20
N LYS A 6 18.57 -25.24 -4.12
CA LYS A 6 18.54 -24.65 -2.78
C LYS A 6 19.90 -24.06 -2.40
N LYS A 7 20.99 -24.80 -2.66
CA LYS A 7 22.36 -24.34 -2.39
C LYS A 7 22.74 -23.11 -3.24
N GLN A 8 22.41 -23.13 -4.53
CA GLN A 8 22.67 -21.99 -5.42
C GLN A 8 21.92 -20.73 -4.99
N LEU A 9 20.65 -20.85 -4.62
CA LEU A 9 19.86 -19.73 -4.12
C LEU A 9 20.46 -19.15 -2.84
N GLN A 10 20.84 -20.01 -1.87
CA GLN A 10 21.49 -19.56 -0.64
C GLN A 10 22.79 -18.81 -0.95
N MET A 11 23.62 -19.32 -1.85
CA MET A 11 24.88 -18.67 -2.24
C MET A 11 24.64 -17.27 -2.86
N ILE A 12 23.61 -17.14 -3.71
CA ILE A 12 23.25 -15.83 -4.32
C ILE A 12 22.79 -14.85 -3.23
N MET A 13 21.96 -15.31 -2.31
CA MET A 13 21.47 -14.50 -1.19
C MET A 13 22.62 -14.05 -0.28
N ASP A 14 23.50 -14.97 0.10
CA ASP A 14 24.67 -14.67 0.94
C ASP A 14 25.63 -13.68 0.26
N GLN A 15 25.82 -13.84 -1.06
CA GLN A 15 26.65 -12.92 -1.83
C GLN A 15 26.08 -11.50 -1.89
N ALA A 16 24.75 -11.35 -2.07
CA ALA A 16 24.09 -10.04 -2.07
C ALA A 16 24.25 -9.30 -0.73
N VAL A 17 24.19 -10.02 0.38
CA VAL A 17 24.48 -9.45 1.72
C VAL A 17 25.94 -9.08 1.87
N LYS A 18 26.86 -9.95 1.44
CA LYS A 18 28.30 -9.72 1.49
C LYS A 18 28.72 -8.49 0.68
N ASP A 19 28.12 -8.30 -0.48
CA ASP A 19 28.36 -7.16 -1.37
C ASP A 19 27.65 -5.88 -0.92
N ASN A 20 26.97 -5.89 0.25
CA ASN A 20 26.18 -4.79 0.79
C ASN A 20 25.06 -4.29 -0.15
N GLN A 21 24.56 -5.13 -1.06
CA GLN A 21 23.41 -4.79 -1.91
C GLN A 21 22.11 -4.74 -1.08
N ILE A 22 22.00 -5.60 -0.06
CA ILE A 22 20.89 -5.67 0.88
C ILE A 22 21.42 -5.92 2.31
N ALA A 23 20.67 -5.52 3.32
CA ALA A 23 21.02 -5.82 4.71
C ALA A 23 20.75 -7.28 5.08
N GLY A 24 19.67 -7.84 4.56
CA GLY A 24 19.25 -9.22 4.76
C GLY A 24 17.98 -9.53 4.00
N MET A 25 17.67 -10.81 3.87
CA MET A 25 16.47 -11.31 3.19
C MET A 25 16.07 -12.70 3.66
N ASN A 26 14.80 -13.04 3.45
CA ASN A 26 14.34 -14.43 3.49
C ASN A 26 13.59 -14.79 2.21
N MET A 27 13.49 -16.08 1.95
CA MET A 27 12.76 -16.66 0.82
C MET A 27 12.04 -17.93 1.30
N MET A 28 10.77 -18.06 0.94
CA MET A 28 9.99 -19.27 1.12
C MET A 28 9.50 -19.76 -0.23
N VAL A 29 9.62 -21.05 -0.47
CA VAL A 29 9.07 -21.73 -1.65
C VAL A 29 7.99 -22.68 -1.18
N ILE A 30 6.77 -22.47 -1.66
CA ILE A 30 5.61 -23.31 -1.39
C ILE A 30 5.20 -23.99 -2.70
N LYS A 31 4.96 -25.30 -2.66
CA LYS A 31 4.42 -26.08 -3.76
C LYS A 31 3.33 -27.01 -3.24
N ASP A 32 2.20 -27.03 -3.93
CA ASP A 32 1.04 -27.86 -3.58
C ASP A 32 0.63 -27.70 -2.09
N GLY A 33 0.69 -26.44 -1.59
CA GLY A 33 0.36 -26.09 -0.20
C GLY A 33 1.41 -26.50 0.84
N GLN A 34 2.55 -27.09 0.42
CA GLN A 34 3.62 -27.52 1.32
C GLN A 34 4.86 -26.63 1.17
N GLU A 35 5.52 -26.35 2.30
CA GLU A 35 6.81 -25.67 2.28
C GLU A 35 7.89 -26.58 1.74
N GLU A 36 8.44 -26.25 0.58
CA GLU A 36 9.56 -26.97 -0.04
C GLU A 36 10.93 -26.45 0.40
N ALA A 37 11.02 -25.18 0.69
CA ALA A 37 12.23 -24.55 1.18
C ALA A 37 11.94 -23.26 1.91
N TYR A 38 12.73 -23.00 2.93
CA TYR A 38 12.91 -21.71 3.56
C TYR A 38 14.41 -21.41 3.61
N LEU A 39 14.78 -20.19 3.20
CA LEU A 39 16.14 -19.67 3.17
C LEU A 39 16.16 -18.31 3.85
N GLN A 40 17.23 -17.99 4.53
CA GLN A 40 17.42 -16.67 5.14
C GLN A 40 18.90 -16.31 5.19
N CYS A 41 19.21 -15.03 5.16
CA CYS A 41 20.56 -14.51 5.34
C CYS A 41 20.55 -13.05 5.78
N GLY A 42 21.66 -12.61 6.37
CA GLY A 42 21.90 -11.23 6.76
C GLY A 42 21.10 -10.77 7.98
N TYR A 43 20.90 -9.47 8.09
CA TYR A 43 20.47 -8.80 9.30
C TYR A 43 19.06 -8.22 9.16
N ALA A 44 18.25 -8.40 10.18
CA ALA A 44 17.01 -7.65 10.41
C ALA A 44 17.32 -6.25 10.97
N ASP A 45 18.42 -6.14 11.73
CA ASP A 45 18.97 -4.89 12.24
C ASP A 45 20.50 -4.99 12.23
N LYS A 46 21.12 -4.41 11.22
CA LYS A 46 22.56 -4.49 11.02
C LYS A 46 23.33 -3.71 12.10
N ALA A 47 22.78 -2.59 12.58
CA ALA A 47 23.42 -1.75 13.58
C ALA A 47 23.58 -2.47 14.94
N ASN A 48 22.57 -3.28 15.29
CA ASN A 48 22.53 -4.06 16.53
C ASN A 48 22.93 -5.53 16.33
N GLY A 49 23.38 -5.94 15.14
CA GLY A 49 23.81 -7.31 14.84
C GLY A 49 22.69 -8.35 14.87
N ARG A 50 21.41 -7.94 14.85
CA ARG A 50 20.26 -8.85 14.91
C ARG A 50 20.04 -9.49 13.53
N MET A 51 20.21 -10.81 13.47
CA MET A 51 20.02 -11.60 12.23
C MET A 51 18.55 -11.68 11.82
N ILE A 52 18.31 -11.93 10.54
CA ILE A 52 17.00 -12.35 10.06
C ILE A 52 16.69 -13.74 10.58
N GLU A 53 15.49 -13.90 11.14
CA GLU A 53 14.90 -15.15 11.59
C GLU A 53 13.55 -15.38 10.91
N ARG A 54 12.98 -16.58 11.11
CA ARG A 54 11.74 -16.97 10.45
C ARG A 54 10.55 -16.08 10.83
N ASP A 55 10.54 -15.57 12.06
CA ASP A 55 9.52 -14.70 12.63
C ASP A 55 9.84 -13.20 12.52
N THR A 56 10.90 -12.85 11.78
CA THR A 56 11.25 -11.44 11.53
C THR A 56 10.10 -10.73 10.83
N ILE A 57 9.67 -9.61 11.41
CA ILE A 57 8.61 -8.76 10.85
C ILE A 57 9.19 -7.81 9.81
N PHE A 58 8.63 -7.82 8.62
CA PHE A 58 8.98 -6.93 7.51
C PHE A 58 7.89 -5.89 7.26
N ARG A 59 8.30 -4.69 6.89
CA ARG A 59 7.39 -3.68 6.34
C ARG A 59 7.11 -4.03 4.88
N LEU A 60 5.89 -4.45 4.57
CA LEU A 60 5.55 -4.95 3.24
C LEU A 60 5.25 -3.84 2.21
N PHE A 61 5.02 -2.61 2.67
CA PHE A 61 4.64 -1.49 1.78
C PHE A 61 3.53 -1.90 0.80
N SER A 62 3.71 -1.71 -0.50
CA SER A 62 2.70 -2.03 -1.52
C SER A 62 2.33 -3.51 -1.59
N MET A 63 3.15 -4.43 -1.08
CA MET A 63 2.78 -5.84 -0.96
C MET A 63 1.64 -6.08 0.06
N THR A 64 1.28 -5.08 0.85
CA THR A 64 0.08 -5.08 1.69
C THR A 64 -1.21 -5.04 0.86
N LYS A 65 -1.20 -4.44 -0.34
CA LYS A 65 -2.40 -4.30 -1.20
C LYS A 65 -3.10 -5.63 -1.51
N PRO A 66 -2.41 -6.70 -1.97
CA PRO A 66 -3.07 -8.00 -2.19
C PRO A 66 -3.72 -8.58 -0.95
N ILE A 67 -3.12 -8.39 0.23
CA ILE A 67 -3.66 -8.88 1.51
C ILE A 67 -4.95 -8.11 1.86
N THR A 68 -4.92 -6.78 1.73
CA THR A 68 -6.10 -5.92 1.94
C THR A 68 -7.19 -6.22 0.92
N ALA A 69 -6.83 -6.41 -0.35
CA ALA A 69 -7.80 -6.77 -1.39
C ALA A 69 -8.45 -8.14 -1.11
N ALA A 70 -7.68 -9.14 -0.68
CA ALA A 70 -8.24 -10.44 -0.28
C ALA A 70 -9.22 -10.30 0.90
N ALA A 71 -8.90 -9.49 1.90
CA ALA A 71 -9.81 -9.21 3.02
C ALA A 71 -11.10 -8.52 2.55
N ALA A 72 -11.00 -7.54 1.63
CA ALA A 72 -12.17 -6.89 1.04
C ALA A 72 -13.03 -7.88 0.23
N MET A 73 -12.41 -8.80 -0.53
CA MET A 73 -13.14 -9.82 -1.27
C MET A 73 -13.86 -10.83 -0.36
N ILE A 74 -13.32 -11.14 0.81
CA ILE A 74 -14.02 -11.96 1.82
C ILE A 74 -15.29 -11.23 2.33
N LEU A 75 -15.21 -9.92 2.54
CA LEU A 75 -16.38 -9.12 2.94
C LEU A 75 -17.42 -9.05 1.80
N PHE A 76 -16.98 -8.94 0.56
CA PHE A 76 -17.83 -9.00 -0.63
C PHE A 76 -18.56 -10.35 -0.74
N GLU A 77 -17.84 -11.47 -0.62
CA GLU A 77 -18.44 -12.83 -0.64
C GLU A 77 -19.47 -13.03 0.49
N ARG A 78 -19.29 -12.35 1.63
CA ARG A 78 -20.25 -12.37 2.75
C ARG A 78 -21.42 -11.40 2.59
N GLY A 79 -21.48 -10.63 1.51
CA GLY A 79 -22.49 -9.62 1.27
C GLY A 79 -22.45 -8.41 2.24
N VAL A 80 -21.30 -8.17 2.89
CA VAL A 80 -21.09 -7.04 3.79
C VAL A 80 -20.82 -5.75 3.03
N ILE A 81 -20.09 -5.86 1.91
CA ILE A 81 -19.81 -4.76 0.97
C ILE A 81 -20.18 -5.19 -0.43
N ASP A 82 -20.49 -4.20 -1.31
CA ASP A 82 -20.59 -4.40 -2.75
C ASP A 82 -19.48 -3.60 -3.45
N LEU A 83 -18.95 -4.14 -4.54
CA LEU A 83 -17.92 -3.46 -5.32
C LEU A 83 -18.44 -2.16 -5.97
N ALA A 84 -19.73 -2.09 -6.25
CA ALA A 84 -20.41 -0.91 -6.78
C ALA A 84 -20.80 0.10 -5.69
N ASP A 85 -20.71 -0.26 -4.40
CA ASP A 85 -21.01 0.68 -3.32
C ASP A 85 -20.12 1.92 -3.39
N PRO A 86 -20.69 3.12 -3.23
CA PRO A 86 -19.89 4.32 -3.06
C PRO A 86 -19.10 4.25 -1.75
N VAL A 87 -17.82 4.60 -1.79
CA VAL A 87 -16.95 4.58 -0.60
C VAL A 87 -17.50 5.46 0.51
N SER A 88 -18.21 6.54 0.17
CA SER A 88 -18.87 7.44 1.12
C SER A 88 -19.90 6.75 2.04
N ARG A 89 -20.41 5.58 1.65
CA ARG A 89 -21.26 4.74 2.52
C ARG A 89 -20.54 4.28 3.78
N TYR A 90 -19.23 4.10 3.70
CA TYR A 90 -18.37 3.57 4.76
C TYR A 90 -17.47 4.65 5.36
N ILE A 91 -17.02 5.60 4.55
CA ILE A 91 -16.08 6.68 4.90
C ILE A 91 -16.68 8.00 4.42
N PRO A 92 -17.31 8.78 5.31
CA PRO A 92 -18.05 10.00 4.94
C PRO A 92 -17.22 11.04 4.15
N GLY A 93 -15.91 11.10 4.36
CA GLY A 93 -15.02 12.01 3.64
C GLY A 93 -15.05 11.85 2.12
N PHE A 94 -15.55 10.72 1.61
CA PHE A 94 -15.71 10.48 0.17
C PHE A 94 -17.04 10.97 -0.42
N ALA A 95 -17.86 11.74 0.32
CA ALA A 95 -19.18 12.17 -0.16
C ALA A 95 -19.05 13.19 -1.32
N ASP A 96 -18.61 14.39 -1.06
CA ASP A 96 -18.65 15.50 -2.01
C ASP A 96 -17.28 15.74 -2.67
N GLN A 97 -16.77 14.70 -3.35
CA GLN A 97 -15.45 14.77 -3.93
C GLN A 97 -15.38 15.70 -5.16
N MET A 98 -14.24 16.34 -5.29
CA MET A 98 -13.87 17.18 -6.42
C MET A 98 -12.66 16.57 -7.12
N VAL A 99 -12.45 16.90 -8.38
CA VAL A 99 -11.26 16.53 -9.16
C VAL A 99 -10.45 17.77 -9.48
N SER A 100 -9.14 17.66 -9.43
CA SER A 100 -8.21 18.71 -9.84
C SER A 100 -8.23 18.86 -11.35
N VAL A 101 -8.44 20.10 -11.83
CA VAL A 101 -8.44 20.43 -13.25
C VAL A 101 -7.59 21.69 -13.49
N PRO A 102 -7.13 21.95 -14.70
CA PRO A 102 -6.44 23.21 -15.00
C PRO A 102 -7.30 24.42 -14.60
N GLY A 103 -6.78 25.21 -13.68
CA GLY A 103 -7.44 26.44 -13.19
C GLY A 103 -8.36 26.25 -11.98
N GLY A 104 -8.47 25.05 -11.39
CA GLY A 104 -9.24 24.87 -10.17
C GLY A 104 -9.71 23.44 -9.88
N LEU A 105 -10.92 23.33 -9.38
CA LEU A 105 -11.57 22.07 -9.04
C LEU A 105 -12.89 21.95 -9.79
N ALA A 106 -13.22 20.72 -10.21
CA ALA A 106 -14.53 20.40 -10.79
C ALA A 106 -15.19 19.24 -10.02
N PRO A 107 -16.51 19.11 -10.02
CA PRO A 107 -17.18 17.95 -9.44
C PRO A 107 -16.78 16.64 -10.11
N VAL A 108 -16.78 15.55 -9.35
CA VAL A 108 -16.65 14.21 -9.95
C VAL A 108 -17.91 13.87 -10.77
N TRP A 109 -17.73 13.09 -11.83
CA TRP A 109 -18.86 12.64 -12.65
C TRP A 109 -19.73 11.59 -11.95
N HIS A 110 -19.11 10.80 -11.09
CA HIS A 110 -19.74 9.79 -10.27
C HIS A 110 -18.88 9.51 -9.03
N ASN A 111 -19.50 8.95 -8.00
CA ASN A 111 -18.81 8.67 -6.75
C ASN A 111 -17.68 7.64 -6.93
N VAL A 112 -16.63 7.78 -6.12
CA VAL A 112 -15.63 6.71 -5.98
C VAL A 112 -16.30 5.50 -5.35
N THR A 113 -16.15 4.34 -5.98
CA THR A 113 -16.67 3.05 -5.49
C THR A 113 -15.57 2.18 -4.90
N VAL A 114 -15.96 1.13 -4.18
CA VAL A 114 -15.04 0.09 -3.69
C VAL A 114 -14.24 -0.51 -4.84
N TYR A 115 -14.87 -0.73 -6.01
CA TYR A 115 -14.19 -1.20 -7.21
C TYR A 115 -13.07 -0.26 -7.66
N HIS A 116 -13.30 1.06 -7.65
CA HIS A 116 -12.28 2.04 -8.05
C HIS A 116 -11.05 2.00 -7.14
N LEU A 117 -11.23 1.77 -5.82
CA LEU A 117 -10.11 1.60 -4.89
C LEU A 117 -9.32 0.31 -5.20
N LEU A 118 -10.00 -0.82 -5.35
CA LEU A 118 -9.36 -2.12 -5.59
C LEU A 118 -8.66 -2.20 -6.94
N SER A 119 -9.19 -1.52 -7.97
CA SER A 119 -8.61 -1.48 -9.32
C SER A 119 -7.57 -0.37 -9.52
N MET A 120 -7.31 0.46 -8.49
CA MET A 120 -6.41 1.61 -8.55
C MET A 120 -6.87 2.68 -9.56
N THR A 121 -8.17 2.85 -9.75
CA THR A 121 -8.78 3.81 -10.68
C THR A 121 -9.58 4.90 -9.98
N SER A 122 -9.37 5.10 -8.68
CA SER A 122 -10.13 6.05 -7.87
C SER A 122 -9.80 7.53 -8.13
N GLY A 123 -8.63 7.83 -8.68
CA GLY A 123 -8.11 9.20 -8.78
C GLY A 123 -7.40 9.70 -7.53
N LEU A 124 -7.27 8.88 -6.47
CA LEU A 124 -6.45 9.20 -5.32
C LEU A 124 -4.97 9.26 -5.73
N THR A 125 -4.24 10.22 -5.16
CA THR A 125 -2.83 10.46 -5.44
C THR A 125 -1.99 10.46 -4.17
N TYR A 126 -0.68 10.55 -4.32
CA TYR A 126 0.25 10.82 -3.22
C TYR A 126 0.45 12.33 -3.05
N GLY A 127 1.06 12.73 -1.93
CA GLY A 127 1.46 14.13 -1.72
C GLY A 127 2.50 14.58 -2.74
N GLY A 128 2.43 15.84 -3.14
CA GLY A 128 3.31 16.48 -4.09
C GLY A 128 2.93 17.95 -4.31
N ASN A 129 3.44 18.58 -5.37
CA ASN A 129 3.26 20.00 -5.63
C ASN A 129 2.77 20.30 -7.06
N SER A 130 2.42 19.26 -7.84
CA SER A 130 2.07 19.43 -9.25
C SER A 130 0.60 19.75 -9.47
N SER A 131 -0.26 19.44 -8.50
CA SER A 131 -1.70 19.65 -8.58
C SER A 131 -2.32 20.03 -7.24
N ALA A 132 -3.56 20.50 -7.26
CA ALA A 132 -4.34 20.76 -6.05
C ALA A 132 -4.59 19.49 -5.25
N ALA A 133 -4.75 18.35 -5.91
CA ALA A 133 -4.90 17.04 -5.30
C ALA A 133 -3.63 16.63 -4.54
N GLU A 134 -2.47 16.67 -5.19
CA GLU A 134 -1.18 16.36 -4.57
C GLU A 134 -0.89 17.25 -3.36
N PHE A 135 -1.14 18.55 -3.48
CA PHE A 135 -0.93 19.49 -2.38
C PHE A 135 -1.82 19.19 -1.18
N ALA A 136 -3.12 18.92 -1.41
CA ALA A 136 -4.06 18.60 -0.34
C ALA A 136 -3.66 17.29 0.37
N VAL A 137 -3.29 16.25 -0.36
CA VAL A 137 -2.80 14.99 0.20
C VAL A 137 -1.50 15.20 0.96
N GLY A 138 -0.59 16.03 0.45
CA GLY A 138 0.66 16.40 1.12
C GLY A 138 0.43 16.95 2.53
N ASN A 139 -0.53 17.87 2.69
CA ASN A 139 -0.89 18.42 4.00
C ASN A 139 -1.42 17.35 4.98
N VAL A 140 -2.21 16.38 4.50
CA VAL A 140 -2.67 15.26 5.33
C VAL A 140 -1.51 14.35 5.73
N MET A 141 -0.54 14.12 4.82
CA MET A 141 0.67 13.34 5.12
C MET A 141 1.57 14.04 6.15
N GLU A 142 1.71 15.36 6.07
CA GLU A 142 2.44 16.13 7.08
C GLU A 142 1.76 16.06 8.44
N GLU A 143 0.43 16.19 8.49
CA GLU A 143 -0.33 16.07 9.74
C GLU A 143 -0.17 14.70 10.40
N ILE A 144 -0.26 13.59 9.61
CA ILE A 144 -0.08 12.25 10.18
C ILE A 144 1.34 12.06 10.72
N HIS A 145 2.36 12.56 10.01
CA HIS A 145 3.74 12.51 10.49
C HIS A 145 3.95 13.30 11.77
N ALA A 146 3.38 14.51 11.84
CA ALA A 146 3.47 15.36 13.04
C ALA A 146 2.80 14.71 14.27
N ARG A 147 1.75 13.92 14.07
CA ARG A 147 1.00 13.26 15.15
C ARG A 147 1.46 11.85 15.48
N LEU A 148 2.39 11.26 14.70
CA LEU A 148 2.75 9.84 14.79
C LEU A 148 3.22 9.39 16.20
N ASN A 149 3.96 10.24 16.91
CA ASN A 149 4.52 9.95 18.23
C ASN A 149 3.93 10.84 19.33
N THR A 150 2.71 11.34 19.17
CA THR A 150 2.01 12.17 20.15
C THR A 150 1.02 11.33 20.97
N GLU A 151 0.43 11.93 22.01
CA GLU A 151 -0.64 11.30 22.80
C GLU A 151 -1.93 11.06 21.98
N HIS A 152 -2.08 11.76 20.84
CA HIS A 152 -3.24 11.67 19.95
C HIS A 152 -2.82 11.34 18.51
N PRO A 153 -2.28 10.13 18.26
CA PRO A 153 -1.94 9.72 16.90
C PRO A 153 -3.19 9.66 16.02
N MET A 154 -3.03 9.97 14.73
CA MET A 154 -4.13 9.84 13.78
C MET A 154 -4.50 8.37 13.60
N THR A 155 -5.79 8.06 13.74
CA THR A 155 -6.30 6.70 13.46
C THR A 155 -6.37 6.43 11.96
N THR A 156 -6.38 5.14 11.57
CA THR A 156 -6.55 4.75 10.16
C THR A 156 -7.86 5.29 9.56
N LEU A 157 -8.96 5.28 10.33
CA LEU A 157 -10.24 5.79 9.86
C LEU A 157 -10.22 7.32 9.70
N GLU A 158 -9.64 8.05 10.65
CA GLU A 158 -9.44 9.50 10.55
C GLU A 158 -8.59 9.87 9.34
N PHE A 159 -7.50 9.13 9.11
CA PHE A 159 -6.65 9.30 7.94
C PHE A 159 -7.43 9.06 6.64
N ALA A 160 -8.18 7.96 6.55
CA ALA A 160 -8.97 7.63 5.37
C ALA A 160 -10.07 8.69 5.10
N ASP A 161 -10.73 9.20 6.15
CA ASP A 161 -11.72 10.27 6.01
C ASP A 161 -11.09 11.57 5.49
N LYS A 162 -9.93 11.97 6.03
CA LYS A 162 -9.19 13.14 5.55
C LYS A 162 -8.74 13.00 4.10
N ILE A 163 -8.21 11.84 3.71
CA ILE A 163 -7.83 11.55 2.31
C ILE A 163 -9.06 11.62 1.41
N GLY A 164 -10.20 11.09 1.85
CA GLY A 164 -11.47 11.18 1.11
C GLY A 164 -11.91 12.62 0.82
N ARG A 165 -11.58 13.58 1.69
CA ARG A 165 -11.89 15.02 1.49
C ARG A 165 -10.94 15.74 0.55
N CYS A 166 -9.81 15.13 0.21
CA CYS A 166 -8.87 15.68 -0.76
C CYS A 166 -9.45 15.59 -2.18
N PRO A 167 -9.16 16.55 -3.05
CA PRO A 167 -9.48 16.42 -4.46
C PRO A 167 -8.80 15.20 -5.08
N LEU A 168 -9.42 14.62 -6.10
CA LEU A 168 -8.85 13.56 -6.91
C LEU A 168 -7.96 14.15 -8.02
N GLU A 169 -7.00 13.38 -8.50
CA GLU A 169 -6.12 13.76 -9.60
C GLU A 169 -6.80 13.64 -10.98
N PHE A 170 -7.73 12.69 -11.10
CA PHE A 170 -8.52 12.43 -12.32
C PHE A 170 -9.88 11.85 -11.95
N GLN A 171 -10.80 11.84 -12.91
CA GLN A 171 -12.15 11.29 -12.70
C GLN A 171 -12.11 9.80 -12.34
N PRO A 172 -12.90 9.34 -11.36
CA PRO A 172 -12.97 7.92 -11.01
C PRO A 172 -13.23 7.04 -12.23
N GLY A 173 -12.41 6.02 -12.44
CA GLY A 173 -12.51 5.09 -13.58
C GLY A 173 -11.85 5.56 -14.88
N GLU A 174 -11.43 6.81 -14.99
CA GLU A 174 -10.86 7.35 -16.23
C GLU A 174 -9.43 6.83 -16.48
N LEU A 175 -8.61 6.83 -15.45
CA LEU A 175 -7.22 6.41 -15.52
C LEU A 175 -6.89 5.43 -14.40
N ARG A 176 -5.78 4.72 -14.54
CA ARG A 176 -5.19 3.92 -13.47
C ARG A 176 -4.06 4.72 -12.82
N SER A 177 -4.10 4.83 -11.48
CA SER A 177 -2.98 5.39 -10.72
C SER A 177 -1.77 4.49 -10.90
N GLU A 178 -0.71 4.98 -11.53
CA GLU A 178 0.56 4.27 -11.60
C GLU A 178 1.39 4.64 -10.36
N GLU A 179 1.95 3.64 -9.71
CA GLU A 179 2.89 3.84 -8.59
C GLU A 179 4.23 4.42 -9.07
N ARG A 180 4.40 4.62 -10.37
CA ARG A 180 5.59 5.16 -11.01
C ARG A 180 5.24 6.31 -11.94
N ARG A 181 5.28 7.51 -11.42
CA ARG A 181 5.93 8.61 -12.10
C ARG A 181 7.19 8.91 -11.30
N VAL A 182 8.26 8.17 -11.64
CA VAL A 182 9.64 8.51 -11.29
C VAL A 182 10.16 9.40 -12.39
#